data_d5da956941c988d2a355e98f583c5a69
#
_entry.id   d5da956941c988d2a355e98f583c5a69
#
_cell.length_a   1.000
_cell.length_b   1.000
_cell.length_c   1.000
_cell.angle_alpha   90.00
_cell.angle_beta   90.00
_cell.angle_gamma   90.00
#
_symmetry.space_group_name_H-M   'P 1'
#
loop_
_entity.id
_entity.type
_entity.pdbx_description
1 polymer ?
#
loop_
_entity_poly.entity_id
_entity_poly.type
_entity_poly.pdbx_seq_one_letter_code
_entity_poly.pdbx_strand_id
1 'polypeptide(L)'
;MPFIYSVAAHVSDSKLFAEAGAGWAGERMRSLGANSVTANQVVMGGEMAGQVLVAFEVDTADSAMALNAAIYGVGDLVGLLRDAGVQVERRSLMRIQAEFGTRDASHATVLYVAGQPVDDETAEANFTRNWNHISAGAAGMTAMQVIASGPAPFNGVVVTWADSMDEL
;
A
#
# COMPACT_ATOMS: atom_id res chain seq x y z
N MET A 1 -15.92 4.79 -0.05
CA MET A 1 -14.79 4.04 -0.60
C MET A 1 -13.66 4.09 0.42
N PRO A 2 -12.96 2.97 0.68
CA PRO A 2 -11.91 2.92 1.68
C PRO A 2 -10.67 3.73 1.28
N PHE A 3 -9.78 3.92 2.24
CA PHE A 3 -8.51 4.61 2.08
C PHE A 3 -7.35 3.64 2.29
N ILE A 4 -6.25 3.91 1.63
CA ILE A 4 -4.97 3.27 1.89
C ILE A 4 -4.04 4.31 2.53
N TYR A 5 -3.63 4.05 3.75
CA TYR A 5 -2.51 4.72 4.38
C TYR A 5 -1.27 3.88 4.12
N SER A 6 -0.28 4.42 3.43
CA SER A 6 0.94 3.70 3.10
C SER A 6 2.19 4.35 3.68
N VAL A 7 3.15 3.51 4.02
CA VAL A 7 4.46 3.90 4.52
C VAL A 7 5.53 3.23 3.68
N ALA A 8 6.41 4.04 3.07
CA ALA A 8 7.64 3.57 2.45
C ALA A 8 8.79 3.75 3.44
N ALA A 9 9.57 2.71 3.67
CA ALA A 9 10.64 2.73 4.67
C ALA A 9 11.84 1.87 4.25
N HIS A 10 13.04 2.28 4.65
CA HIS A 10 14.17 1.37 4.73
C HIS A 10 14.06 0.54 6.02
N VAL A 11 14.33 -0.75 5.91
CA VAL A 11 14.27 -1.70 7.02
C VAL A 11 15.58 -2.48 7.05
N SER A 12 16.38 -2.31 8.11
CA SER A 12 17.69 -2.94 8.23
C SER A 12 17.60 -4.45 8.46
N ASP A 13 16.64 -4.90 9.29
CA ASP A 13 16.33 -6.31 9.49
C ASP A 13 14.97 -6.63 8.89
N SER A 14 14.96 -6.86 7.57
CA SER A 14 13.73 -7.19 6.82
C SER A 14 13.12 -8.53 7.23
N LYS A 15 13.93 -9.47 7.70
CA LYS A 15 13.44 -10.78 8.17
C LYS A 15 12.64 -10.63 9.46
N LEU A 16 13.22 -9.97 10.48
CA LEU A 16 12.53 -9.67 11.73
C LEU A 16 11.21 -8.93 11.46
N PHE A 17 11.27 -7.93 10.59
CA PHE A 17 10.10 -7.11 10.25
C PHE A 17 9.00 -7.93 9.55
N ALA A 18 9.37 -8.77 8.58
CA ALA A 18 8.42 -9.62 7.84
C ALA A 18 7.78 -10.68 8.74
N GLU A 19 8.57 -11.37 9.58
CA GLU A 19 8.06 -12.38 10.51
C GLU A 19 7.08 -11.76 11.53
N ALA A 20 7.41 -10.61 12.09
CA ALA A 20 6.52 -9.89 13.00
C ALA A 20 5.24 -9.42 12.28
N GLY A 21 5.38 -8.89 11.06
CA GLY A 21 4.26 -8.40 10.24
C GLY A 21 3.28 -9.51 9.85
N ALA A 22 3.79 -10.68 9.48
CA ALA A 22 2.98 -11.87 9.18
C ALA A 22 2.28 -12.44 10.43
N GLY A 23 2.78 -12.14 11.62
CA GLY A 23 2.25 -12.62 12.89
C GLY A 23 1.66 -11.49 13.75
N TRP A 24 2.19 -11.39 14.96
CA TRP A 24 1.63 -10.57 16.04
C TRP A 24 1.48 -9.08 15.70
N ALA A 25 2.43 -8.50 14.96
CA ALA A 25 2.37 -7.08 14.64
C ALA A 25 1.24 -6.77 13.65
N GLY A 26 1.04 -7.61 12.63
CA GLY A 26 -0.10 -7.49 11.72
C GLY A 26 -1.44 -7.63 12.44
N GLU A 27 -1.57 -8.58 13.36
CA GLU A 27 -2.78 -8.72 14.19
C GLU A 27 -2.99 -7.49 15.08
N ARG A 28 -1.91 -6.97 15.65
CA ARG A 28 -1.96 -5.76 16.48
C ARG A 28 -2.44 -4.56 15.68
N MET A 29 -1.91 -4.35 14.47
CA MET A 29 -2.32 -3.24 13.60
C MET A 29 -3.80 -3.35 13.21
N ARG A 30 -4.31 -4.56 12.93
CA ARG A 30 -5.75 -4.78 12.72
C ARG A 30 -6.57 -4.45 13.97
N SER A 31 -6.11 -4.81 15.16
CA SER A 31 -6.79 -4.45 16.40
C SER A 31 -6.81 -2.94 16.70
N LEU A 32 -5.91 -2.18 16.09
CA LEU A 32 -5.84 -0.72 16.18
C LEU A 32 -6.67 0.00 15.11
N GLY A 33 -7.38 -0.73 14.23
CA GLY A 33 -8.33 -0.18 13.29
C GLY A 33 -7.95 -0.32 11.80
N ALA A 34 -6.91 -1.07 11.47
CA ALA A 34 -6.65 -1.42 10.08
C ALA A 34 -7.58 -2.55 9.63
N ASN A 35 -8.29 -2.40 8.51
CA ASN A 35 -9.10 -3.47 7.92
C ASN A 35 -8.19 -4.55 7.32
N SER A 36 -7.12 -4.14 6.66
CA SER A 36 -6.06 -5.02 6.17
C SER A 36 -4.69 -4.38 6.31
N VAL A 37 -3.67 -5.22 6.35
CA VAL A 37 -2.26 -4.78 6.38
C VAL A 37 -1.49 -5.64 5.38
N THR A 38 -0.79 -5.00 4.46
CA THR A 38 0.13 -5.65 3.53
C THR A 38 1.51 -5.04 3.63
N ALA A 39 2.55 -5.86 3.46
CA ALA A 39 3.93 -5.40 3.40
C ALA A 39 4.62 -6.04 2.21
N ASN A 40 5.19 -5.23 1.33
CA ASN A 40 5.85 -5.68 0.11
C ASN A 40 7.25 -5.09 0.04
N GLN A 41 8.22 -5.89 -0.36
CA GLN A 41 9.56 -5.41 -0.66
C GLN A 41 9.63 -4.93 -2.10
N VAL A 42 10.16 -3.73 -2.30
CA VAL A 42 10.42 -3.18 -3.63
C VAL A 42 11.71 -3.80 -4.16
N VAL A 43 11.59 -4.71 -5.12
CA VAL A 43 12.75 -5.37 -5.73
C VAL A 43 13.31 -4.61 -6.93
N MET A 44 12.45 -3.87 -7.64
CA MET A 44 12.79 -3.00 -8.77
C MET A 44 12.01 -1.69 -8.65
N GLY A 45 12.62 -0.56 -8.93
CA GLY A 45 11.92 0.73 -8.81
C GLY A 45 12.85 1.93 -8.56
N GLY A 46 14.03 1.93 -9.17
CA GLY A 46 14.99 3.04 -9.03
C GLY A 46 15.38 3.29 -7.57
N GLU A 47 15.19 4.51 -7.09
CA GLU A 47 15.54 4.93 -5.72
C GLU A 47 14.70 4.21 -4.63
N MET A 48 13.59 3.60 -4.98
CA MET A 48 12.75 2.84 -4.05
C MET A 48 13.20 1.39 -3.89
N ALA A 49 14.10 0.89 -4.74
CA ALA A 49 14.58 -0.49 -4.66
C ALA A 49 15.20 -0.78 -3.27
N GLY A 50 14.81 -1.90 -2.68
CA GLY A 50 15.22 -2.29 -1.31
C GLY A 50 14.33 -1.73 -0.19
N GLN A 51 13.44 -0.79 -0.47
CA GLN A 51 12.48 -0.32 0.53
C GLN A 51 11.36 -1.34 0.76
N VAL A 52 10.70 -1.21 1.91
CA VAL A 52 9.46 -1.92 2.22
C VAL A 52 8.30 -0.94 2.12
N LEU A 53 7.27 -1.32 1.38
CA LEU A 53 5.99 -0.61 1.33
C LEU A 53 5.00 -1.32 2.25
N VAL A 54 4.55 -0.65 3.30
CA VAL A 54 3.48 -1.13 4.17
C VAL A 54 2.22 -0.34 3.83
N ALA A 55 1.14 -1.04 3.55
CA ALA A 55 -0.16 -0.44 3.27
C ALA A 55 -1.21 -0.92 4.28
N PHE A 56 -1.95 0.03 4.81
CA PHE A 56 -3.05 -0.17 5.75
C PHE A 56 -4.33 0.29 5.07
N GLU A 57 -5.29 -0.61 4.91
CA GLU A 57 -6.62 -0.24 4.50
C GLU A 57 -7.43 0.21 5.72
N VAL A 58 -8.14 1.33 5.56
CA VAL A 58 -8.99 1.93 6.59
C VAL A 58 -10.25 2.54 5.96
N ASP A 59 -11.30 2.73 6.75
CA ASP A 59 -12.58 3.22 6.24
C ASP A 59 -12.57 4.71 5.89
N THR A 60 -11.81 5.52 6.65
CA THR A 60 -11.80 6.98 6.52
C THR A 60 -10.39 7.56 6.64
N ALA A 61 -10.20 8.79 6.18
CA ALA A 61 -8.97 9.53 6.38
C ALA A 61 -8.67 9.76 7.87
N ASP A 62 -9.69 10.00 8.69
CA ASP A 62 -9.54 10.18 10.14
C ASP A 62 -9.06 8.87 10.79
N SER A 63 -9.58 7.71 10.34
CA SER A 63 -9.12 6.40 10.79
C SER A 63 -7.64 6.18 10.47
N ALA A 64 -7.16 6.65 9.31
CA ALA A 64 -5.75 6.57 8.95
C ALA A 64 -4.87 7.38 9.92
N MET A 65 -5.30 8.58 10.27
CA MET A 65 -4.57 9.42 11.23
C MET A 65 -4.58 8.84 12.65
N ALA A 66 -5.73 8.30 13.07
CA ALA A 66 -5.86 7.61 14.36
C ALA A 66 -4.98 6.36 14.42
N LEU A 67 -4.96 5.55 13.37
CA LEU A 67 -4.09 4.37 13.26
C LEU A 67 -2.61 4.75 13.35
N ASN A 68 -2.19 5.77 12.60
CA ASN A 68 -0.81 6.25 12.66
C ASN A 68 -0.41 6.65 14.09
N ALA A 69 -1.25 7.42 14.78
CA ALA A 69 -0.99 7.81 16.16
C ALA A 69 -0.96 6.59 17.10
N ALA A 70 -1.87 5.65 16.93
CA ALA A 70 -1.97 4.45 17.76
C ALA A 70 -0.75 3.53 17.61
N ILE A 71 -0.21 3.36 16.40
CA ILE A 71 1.02 2.56 16.16
C ILE A 71 2.18 3.09 17.02
N TYR A 72 2.38 4.41 17.05
CA TYR A 72 3.44 5.03 17.86
C TYR A 72 3.11 5.10 19.35
N GLY A 73 1.88 4.87 19.75
CA GLY A 73 1.43 4.76 21.15
C GLY A 73 1.63 3.36 21.77
N VAL A 74 1.93 2.34 20.96
CA VAL A 74 2.08 0.95 21.42
C VAL A 74 3.56 0.59 21.54
N GLY A 75 4.03 0.33 22.77
CA GLY A 75 5.43 0.09 23.07
C GLY A 75 6.06 -1.06 22.28
N ASP A 76 5.32 -2.16 22.10
CA ASP A 76 5.81 -3.34 21.37
C ASP A 76 6.01 -3.04 19.87
N LEU A 77 5.11 -2.28 19.25
CA LEU A 77 5.27 -1.84 17.85
C LEU A 77 6.44 -0.87 17.70
N VAL A 78 6.58 0.08 18.63
CA VAL A 78 7.72 1.00 18.63
C VAL A 78 9.03 0.22 18.83
N GLY A 79 9.03 -0.79 19.70
CA GLY A 79 10.14 -1.71 19.89
C GLY A 79 10.53 -2.41 18.59
N LEU A 80 9.57 -2.99 17.88
CA LEU A 80 9.79 -3.63 16.59
C LEU A 80 10.39 -2.65 15.57
N LEU A 81 9.82 -1.44 15.44
CA LEU A 81 10.32 -0.45 14.49
C LEU A 81 11.79 -0.09 14.77
N ARG A 82 12.15 0.06 16.05
CA ARG A 82 13.54 0.35 16.46
C ARG A 82 14.44 -0.85 16.20
N ASP A 83 14.04 -2.05 16.62
CA ASP A 83 14.88 -3.25 16.59
C ASP A 83 15.10 -3.74 15.14
N ALA A 84 14.11 -3.58 14.26
CA ALA A 84 14.24 -3.81 12.83
C ALA A 84 14.94 -2.67 12.07
N GLY A 85 15.29 -1.56 12.74
CA GLY A 85 15.95 -0.41 12.14
C GLY A 85 15.13 0.26 11.05
N VAL A 86 13.84 0.48 11.32
CA VAL A 86 12.90 1.09 10.36
C VAL A 86 13.14 2.59 10.26
N GLN A 87 13.44 3.06 9.05
CA GLN A 87 13.59 4.48 8.71
C GLN A 87 12.51 4.86 7.69
N VAL A 88 11.53 5.63 8.14
CA VAL A 88 10.41 6.05 7.30
C VAL A 88 10.84 7.14 6.34
N GLU A 89 10.70 6.89 5.04
CA GLU A 89 11.00 7.82 3.96
C GLU A 89 9.78 8.62 3.51
N ARG A 90 8.63 7.96 3.42
CA ARG A 90 7.41 8.60 2.94
C ARG A 90 6.16 7.98 3.58
N ARG A 91 5.19 8.84 3.86
CA ARG A 91 3.82 8.47 4.19
C ARG A 91 2.88 9.02 3.13
N SER A 92 1.91 8.23 2.73
CA SER A 92 0.92 8.65 1.75
C SER A 92 -0.47 8.23 2.20
N LEU A 93 -1.45 9.09 1.94
CA LEU A 93 -2.86 8.80 2.09
C LEU A 93 -3.49 8.80 0.69
N MET A 94 -4.13 7.71 0.34
CA MET A 94 -4.76 7.51 -0.96
C MET A 94 -6.20 7.04 -0.76
N ARG A 95 -7.09 7.45 -1.65
CA ARG A 95 -8.47 6.99 -1.71
C ARG A 95 -8.61 5.99 -2.85
N ILE A 96 -9.19 4.83 -2.60
CA ILE A 96 -9.48 3.85 -3.64
C ILE A 96 -10.60 4.41 -4.51
N GLN A 97 -10.39 4.45 -5.84
CA GLN A 97 -11.38 4.87 -6.83
C GLN A 97 -11.97 3.68 -7.59
N ALA A 98 -11.17 2.63 -7.83
CA ALA A 98 -11.62 1.41 -8.47
C ALA A 98 -10.82 0.22 -7.95
N GLU A 99 -11.47 -0.94 -7.87
CA GLU A 99 -10.85 -2.19 -7.45
C GLU A 99 -11.46 -3.37 -8.20
N PHE A 100 -10.59 -4.27 -8.68
CA PHE A 100 -10.96 -5.45 -9.45
C PHE A 100 -10.15 -6.66 -8.99
N GLY A 101 -10.77 -7.83 -8.97
CA GLY A 101 -10.10 -9.08 -8.58
C GLY A 101 -9.70 -9.13 -7.10
N THR A 102 -8.52 -9.65 -6.82
CA THR A 102 -8.00 -9.82 -5.46
C THR A 102 -6.62 -9.19 -5.30
N ARG A 103 -6.29 -8.79 -4.08
CA ARG A 103 -4.93 -8.35 -3.68
C ARG A 103 -4.12 -9.49 -3.05
N ASP A 104 -4.69 -10.68 -2.98
CA ASP A 104 -4.05 -11.88 -2.44
C ASP A 104 -3.24 -12.57 -3.54
N ALA A 105 -2.08 -11.99 -3.84
CA ALA A 105 -1.14 -12.49 -4.83
C ALA A 105 0.30 -12.19 -4.40
N SER A 106 1.25 -12.97 -4.93
CA SER A 106 2.65 -12.95 -4.49
C SER A 106 3.46 -11.77 -5.00
N HIS A 107 3.02 -11.16 -6.12
CA HIS A 107 3.74 -10.09 -6.80
C HIS A 107 2.80 -8.91 -7.11
N ALA A 108 3.39 -7.73 -7.22
CA ALA A 108 2.66 -6.55 -7.63
C ALA A 108 3.55 -5.59 -8.42
N THR A 109 2.98 -4.92 -9.41
CA THR A 109 3.55 -3.72 -9.99
C THR A 109 2.84 -2.48 -9.46
N VAL A 110 3.60 -1.40 -9.26
CA VAL A 110 3.07 -0.12 -8.82
C VAL A 110 3.39 0.93 -9.86
N LEU A 111 2.35 1.49 -10.46
CA LEU A 111 2.46 2.60 -11.39
C LEU A 111 2.09 3.91 -10.68
N TYR A 112 3.00 4.86 -10.73
CA TYR A 112 2.75 6.23 -10.29
C TYR A 112 2.29 7.07 -11.48
N VAL A 113 1.10 7.64 -11.38
CA VAL A 113 0.43 8.34 -12.47
C VAL A 113 0.39 9.84 -12.17
N ALA A 114 0.89 10.65 -13.10
CA ALA A 114 0.73 12.08 -13.10
C ALA A 114 -0.32 12.48 -14.14
N GLY A 115 -1.26 13.35 -13.77
CA GLY A 115 -2.31 13.79 -14.69
C GLY A 115 -3.33 14.68 -13.99
N GLN A 116 -4.40 15.01 -14.69
CA GLN A 116 -5.54 15.70 -14.06
C GLN A 116 -6.35 14.67 -13.26
N PRO A 117 -6.71 14.98 -12.00
CA PRO A 117 -7.65 14.18 -11.25
C PRO A 117 -8.97 14.06 -12.01
N VAL A 118 -9.55 12.88 -11.98
CA VAL A 118 -10.86 12.60 -12.57
C VAL A 118 -11.84 12.21 -11.47
N ASP A 119 -13.13 12.41 -11.71
CA ASP A 119 -14.17 11.93 -10.82
C ASP A 119 -14.25 10.40 -10.78
N ASP A 120 -14.98 9.86 -9.81
CA ASP A 120 -15.02 8.43 -9.55
C ASP A 120 -15.68 7.66 -10.71
N GLU A 121 -16.69 8.21 -11.37
CA GLU A 121 -17.36 7.58 -12.52
C GLU A 121 -16.39 7.44 -13.70
N THR A 122 -15.67 8.51 -14.01
CA THR A 122 -14.65 8.51 -15.07
C THR A 122 -13.49 7.56 -14.72
N ALA A 123 -13.05 7.55 -13.46
CA ALA A 123 -12.02 6.63 -12.99
C ALA A 123 -12.46 5.18 -13.16
N GLU A 124 -13.63 4.82 -12.67
CA GLU A 124 -14.19 3.47 -12.77
C GLU A 124 -14.30 3.02 -14.23
N ALA A 125 -14.84 3.86 -15.11
CA ALA A 125 -14.95 3.54 -16.54
C ALA A 125 -13.60 3.31 -17.21
N ASN A 126 -12.58 4.14 -16.89
CA ASN A 126 -11.24 4.00 -17.42
C ASN A 126 -10.56 2.72 -16.92
N PHE A 127 -10.65 2.45 -15.63
CA PHE A 127 -10.00 1.27 -15.03
C PHE A 127 -10.75 -0.03 -15.36
N THR A 128 -12.07 -0.01 -15.60
CA THR A 128 -12.81 -1.15 -16.14
C THR A 128 -12.25 -1.55 -17.51
N ARG A 129 -11.98 -0.58 -18.38
CA ARG A 129 -11.34 -0.87 -19.68
C ARG A 129 -9.96 -1.50 -19.51
N ASN A 130 -9.12 -0.95 -18.63
CA ASN A 130 -7.81 -1.49 -18.37
C ASN A 130 -7.88 -2.92 -17.83
N TRP A 131 -8.78 -3.14 -16.87
CA TRP A 131 -9.01 -4.47 -16.29
C TRP A 131 -9.39 -5.52 -17.34
N ASN A 132 -10.26 -5.16 -18.28
CA ASN A 132 -10.68 -6.06 -19.37
C ASN A 132 -9.51 -6.50 -20.25
N HIS A 133 -8.42 -5.72 -20.32
CA HIS A 133 -7.23 -6.10 -21.09
C HIS A 133 -6.25 -6.96 -20.30
N ILE A 134 -6.15 -6.77 -18.97
CA ILE A 134 -5.13 -7.44 -18.16
C ILE A 134 -5.68 -8.61 -17.34
N SER A 135 -6.98 -8.75 -17.19
CA SER A 135 -7.63 -9.74 -16.32
C SER A 135 -7.36 -11.21 -16.69
N ALA A 136 -6.80 -11.47 -17.87
CA ALA A 136 -6.40 -12.83 -18.27
C ALA A 136 -5.15 -13.33 -17.53
N GLY A 137 -4.28 -12.42 -17.08
CA GLY A 137 -3.06 -12.72 -16.32
C GLY A 137 -3.07 -12.15 -14.91
N ALA A 138 -3.59 -10.92 -14.73
CA ALA A 138 -3.61 -10.28 -13.43
C ALA A 138 -4.65 -10.88 -12.49
N ALA A 139 -4.25 -11.13 -11.23
CA ALA A 139 -5.15 -11.54 -10.15
C ALA A 139 -6.04 -10.39 -9.67
N GLY A 140 -5.55 -9.16 -9.72
CA GLY A 140 -6.30 -7.97 -9.31
C GLY A 140 -5.66 -6.67 -9.74
N MET A 141 -6.43 -5.59 -9.63
CA MET A 141 -5.99 -4.22 -9.86
C MET A 141 -6.68 -3.26 -8.89
N THR A 142 -5.92 -2.37 -8.29
CA THR A 142 -6.43 -1.31 -7.41
C THR A 142 -5.94 0.04 -7.93
N ALA A 143 -6.87 0.93 -8.23
CA ALA A 143 -6.59 2.30 -8.65
C ALA A 143 -6.94 3.29 -7.55
N MET A 144 -6.03 4.20 -7.25
CA MET A 144 -6.11 5.11 -6.10
C MET A 144 -5.78 6.54 -6.50
N GLN A 145 -6.53 7.46 -5.96
CA GLN A 145 -6.23 8.89 -5.99
C GLN A 145 -5.38 9.26 -4.77
N VAL A 146 -4.29 9.95 -4.99
CA VAL A 146 -3.44 10.47 -3.91
C VAL A 146 -4.09 11.69 -3.28
N ILE A 147 -4.32 11.64 -1.97
CA ILE A 147 -4.86 12.75 -1.18
C ILE A 147 -3.71 13.54 -0.55
N ALA A 148 -2.71 12.83 -0.02
CA ALA A 148 -1.53 13.45 0.57
C ALA A 148 -0.34 12.48 0.45
N SER A 149 0.81 12.97 -0.03
CA SER A 149 2.06 12.19 -0.09
C SER A 149 3.32 13.05 -0.05
N GLY A 150 3.21 14.29 0.42
CA GLY A 150 4.31 15.25 0.35
C GLY A 150 4.62 15.69 -1.10
N PRO A 151 5.81 16.17 -1.38
CA PRO A 151 6.20 16.69 -2.70
C PRO A 151 6.44 15.54 -3.71
N ALA A 152 5.39 14.82 -4.06
CA ALA A 152 5.46 13.74 -5.04
C ALA A 152 4.97 14.22 -6.42
N PRO A 153 5.62 13.82 -7.52
CA PRO A 153 5.25 14.26 -8.87
C PRO A 153 4.06 13.46 -9.45
N PHE A 154 3.28 12.78 -8.62
CA PHE A 154 2.15 11.94 -9.03
C PHE A 154 0.93 12.22 -8.17
N ASN A 155 -0.25 12.00 -8.72
CA ASN A 155 -1.54 12.16 -8.04
C ASN A 155 -2.45 10.94 -8.17
N GLY A 156 -1.96 9.88 -8.80
CA GLY A 156 -2.60 8.58 -8.88
C GLY A 156 -1.60 7.45 -8.68
N VAL A 157 -2.10 6.32 -8.17
CA VAL A 157 -1.33 5.09 -8.01
C VAL A 157 -2.20 3.93 -8.50
N VAL A 158 -1.64 3.10 -9.35
CA VAL A 158 -2.29 1.86 -9.80
C VAL A 158 -1.41 0.70 -9.38
N VAL A 159 -1.99 -0.25 -8.67
CA VAL A 159 -1.32 -1.50 -8.29
C VAL A 159 -1.98 -2.64 -9.04
N THR A 160 -1.18 -3.43 -9.75
CA THR A 160 -1.62 -4.67 -10.40
C THR A 160 -0.99 -5.85 -9.68
N TRP A 161 -1.77 -6.85 -9.36
CA TRP A 161 -1.40 -8.02 -8.58
C TRP A 161 -1.39 -9.26 -9.47
N ALA A 162 -0.41 -10.16 -9.29
CA ALA A 162 -0.32 -11.43 -9.98
C ALA A 162 0.43 -12.49 -9.16
N ASP A 163 0.24 -13.76 -9.48
CA ASP A 163 0.91 -14.87 -8.79
C ASP A 163 2.32 -15.12 -9.32
N SER A 164 2.64 -14.61 -10.51
CA SER A 164 3.99 -14.66 -11.08
C SER A 164 4.39 -13.35 -11.71
N MET A 165 5.70 -13.14 -11.87
CA MET A 165 6.25 -11.96 -12.57
C MET A 165 5.93 -11.97 -14.05
N ASP A 166 5.73 -13.15 -14.66
CA ASP A 166 5.44 -13.29 -16.09
C ASP A 166 4.01 -12.84 -16.45
N GLU A 167 3.14 -12.70 -15.44
CA GLU A 167 1.75 -12.25 -15.58
C GLU A 167 1.58 -10.74 -15.33
N LEU A 168 2.63 -10.06 -14.87
CA LEU A 168 2.66 -8.61 -14.64
C LEU A 168 3.12 -7.84 -15.87
#